data_4569017267c326fd79070a66281f816d
#
_entry.id   4569017267c326fd79070a66281f816d
#
_cell.length_a   1.000
_cell.length_b   1.000
_cell.length_c   1.000
_cell.angle_alpha   90.00
_cell.angle_beta   90.00
_cell.angle_gamma   90.00
#
_symmetry.space_group_name_H-M   'P 1'
#
loop_
_entity.id
_entity.type
_entity.pdbx_description
1 polymer ?
#
loop_
_entity_poly.entity_id
_entity_poly.type
_entity_poly.pdbx_seq_one_letter_code
_entity_poly.pdbx_strand_id
1 'polypeptide(L)'
;VYKRQSLYFMNLDKTKNEIIETAEKIFADTECGKVFRIKGFLMDDDDKWMELNVTHQEMRLEPITEGQKVVIVIGENLNEQRIGTFFA
;
A
#
# COMPACT_ATOMS: atom_id res chain seq x y z
N VAL A 1 -19.59 15.59 -4.44
CA VAL A 1 -19.57 14.53 -3.44
C VAL A 1 -18.34 13.67 -3.62
N TYR A 2 -17.52 13.61 -2.61
CA TYR A 2 -16.31 12.81 -2.65
C TYR A 2 -16.64 11.36 -2.34
N LYS A 3 -16.19 10.47 -3.20
CA LYS A 3 -16.33 9.04 -2.96
C LYS A 3 -15.00 8.47 -2.55
N ARG A 4 -15.00 7.65 -1.49
CA ARG A 4 -13.83 6.89 -1.11
C ARG A 4 -13.55 5.84 -2.17
N GLN A 5 -12.31 5.75 -2.58
CA GLN A 5 -11.83 4.80 -3.56
C GLN A 5 -10.88 3.81 -2.91
N SER A 6 -10.87 2.59 -3.44
CA SER A 6 -9.89 1.58 -3.07
C SER A 6 -9.27 1.04 -4.35
N LEU A 7 -7.96 1.15 -4.46
CA LEU A 7 -7.20 0.64 -5.59
C LEU A 7 -6.44 -0.61 -5.14
N TYR A 8 -6.54 -1.68 -5.91
CA TYR A 8 -5.96 -2.98 -5.58
C TYR A 8 -4.80 -3.27 -6.52
N PHE A 9 -3.63 -3.56 -5.95
CA PHE A 9 -2.45 -3.95 -6.70
C PHE A 9 -2.08 -5.37 -6.28
N MET A 10 -2.29 -6.31 -7.20
CA MET A 10 -2.18 -7.75 -6.92
C MET A 10 -0.85 -8.32 -7.39
N ASN A 11 -0.40 -9.37 -6.71
CA ASN A 11 0.74 -10.18 -7.15
C ASN A 11 2.01 -9.38 -7.44
N LEU A 12 2.27 -8.39 -6.61
CA LEU A 12 3.47 -7.56 -6.75
C LEU A 12 4.71 -8.37 -6.42
N ASP A 13 5.69 -8.31 -7.30
CA ASP A 13 6.99 -8.96 -7.10
C ASP A 13 7.95 -7.97 -6.44
N LYS A 14 7.64 -7.63 -5.20
CA LYS A 14 8.41 -6.65 -4.43
C LYS A 14 8.65 -7.15 -3.03
N THR A 15 9.80 -6.79 -2.47
CA THR A 15 10.13 -7.11 -1.09
C THR A 15 9.33 -6.25 -0.13
N LYS A 16 9.31 -6.67 1.13
CA LYS A 16 8.70 -5.89 2.22
C LYS A 16 9.24 -4.46 2.24
N ASN A 17 10.56 -4.29 2.17
CA ASN A 17 11.17 -2.97 2.22
C ASN A 17 10.79 -2.12 1.02
N GLU A 18 10.70 -2.71 -0.16
CA GLU A 18 10.27 -1.99 -1.37
C GLU A 18 8.83 -1.51 -1.25
N ILE A 19 7.95 -2.33 -0.69
CA ILE A 19 6.54 -1.94 -0.49
C ILE A 19 6.43 -0.79 0.51
N ILE A 20 7.17 -0.86 1.62
CA ILE A 20 7.19 0.21 2.63
C ILE A 20 7.69 1.51 2.02
N GLU A 21 8.79 1.45 1.28
CA GLU A 21 9.37 2.61 0.62
C GLU A 21 8.41 3.22 -0.40
N THR A 22 7.74 2.37 -1.18
CA THR A 22 6.73 2.81 -2.15
C THR A 22 5.57 3.51 -1.46
N ALA A 23 5.09 2.96 -0.33
CA ALA A 23 4.01 3.57 0.44
C ALA A 23 4.40 4.97 0.93
N GLU A 24 5.62 5.12 1.43
CA GLU A 24 6.12 6.42 1.89
C GLU A 24 6.16 7.44 0.74
N LYS A 25 6.60 7.01 -0.44
CA LYS A 25 6.64 7.88 -1.61
C LYS A 25 5.25 8.32 -2.04
N ILE A 26 4.28 7.42 -2.00
CA ILE A 26 2.90 7.74 -2.36
C ILE A 26 2.32 8.77 -1.39
N PHE A 27 2.52 8.60 -0.09
CA PHE A 27 2.05 9.57 0.91
C PHE A 27 2.71 10.94 0.76
N ALA A 28 3.93 10.99 0.30
CA ALA A 28 4.67 12.23 0.08
C ALA A 28 4.30 12.93 -1.23
N ASP A 29 3.64 12.22 -2.15
CA ASP A 29 3.33 12.73 -3.50
C ASP A 29 1.90 13.21 -3.58
N THR A 30 1.70 14.53 -3.53
CA THR A 30 0.37 15.13 -3.57
C THR A 30 -0.37 14.88 -4.88
N GLU A 31 0.34 14.55 -5.96
CA GLU A 31 -0.28 14.26 -7.24
C GLU A 31 -0.92 12.87 -7.31
N CYS A 32 -0.66 12.04 -6.31
CA CYS A 32 -1.36 10.75 -6.18
C CYS A 32 -2.82 10.90 -5.76
N GLY A 33 -3.20 12.07 -5.30
CA GLY A 33 -4.53 12.33 -4.76
C GLY A 33 -4.50 12.31 -3.23
N LYS A 34 -5.68 12.25 -2.64
CA LYS A 34 -5.81 12.28 -1.19
C LYS A 34 -5.79 10.87 -0.63
N VAL A 35 -4.61 10.36 -0.36
CA VAL A 35 -4.41 9.00 0.16
C VAL A 35 -4.60 9.01 1.68
N PHE A 36 -5.49 8.17 2.19
CA PHE A 36 -5.77 8.05 3.63
C PHE A 36 -5.00 6.91 4.26
N ARG A 37 -4.93 5.77 3.56
CA ARG A 37 -4.35 4.55 4.09
C ARG A 37 -3.80 3.69 2.96
N ILE A 38 -2.70 3.02 3.25
CA ILE A 38 -2.19 1.95 2.38
C ILE A 38 -2.12 0.71 3.25
N LYS A 39 -2.79 -0.36 2.82
CA LYS A 39 -2.82 -1.64 3.52
C LYS A 39 -2.23 -2.70 2.61
N GLY A 40 -1.26 -3.43 3.10
CA GLY A 40 -0.60 -4.46 2.32
C GLY A 40 -0.54 -5.78 3.05
N PHE A 41 -0.70 -6.88 2.31
CA PHE A 41 -0.44 -8.22 2.79
C PHE A 41 0.73 -8.75 1.99
N LEU A 42 1.78 -9.13 2.69
CA LEU A 42 3.04 -9.47 2.05
C LEU A 42 3.79 -10.52 2.86
N MET A 43 4.79 -11.12 2.25
CA MET A 43 5.68 -12.05 2.94
C MET A 43 6.97 -11.34 3.32
N ASP A 44 7.47 -11.64 4.51
CA ASP A 44 8.79 -11.18 4.92
C ASP A 44 9.88 -12.13 4.39
N ASP A 45 11.12 -11.86 4.76
CA ASP A 45 12.28 -12.63 4.29
C ASP A 45 12.28 -14.09 4.79
N ASP A 46 11.50 -14.38 5.85
CA ASP A 46 11.37 -15.72 6.42
C ASP A 46 10.14 -16.46 5.91
N ASP A 47 9.55 -15.99 4.82
CA ASP A 47 8.32 -16.54 4.21
C ASP A 47 7.13 -16.52 5.18
N LYS A 48 7.08 -15.54 6.06
CA LYS A 48 5.97 -15.35 6.97
C LYS A 48 5.08 -14.21 6.50
N TRP A 49 3.77 -14.41 6.65
CA TRP A 49 2.80 -13.39 6.26
C TRP A 49 2.79 -12.22 7.24
N MET A 50 2.77 -11.02 6.69
CA MET A 50 2.72 -9.77 7.44
C MET A 50 1.62 -8.89 6.89
N GLU A 51 1.02 -8.09 7.75
CA GLU A 51 0.08 -7.04 7.36
C GLU A 51 0.73 -5.68 7.59
N LEU A 52 0.79 -4.89 6.53
CA LEU A 52 1.27 -3.52 6.57
C LEU A 52 0.09 -2.57 6.59
N ASN A 53 0.09 -1.62 7.51
CA ASN A 53 -0.89 -0.54 7.58
C ASN A 53 -0.15 0.78 7.69
N VAL A 54 -0.35 1.67 6.72
CA VAL A 54 0.30 2.98 6.70
C VAL A 54 -0.77 4.06 6.62
N THR A 55 -0.69 5.03 7.52
CA THR A 55 -1.47 6.27 7.47
C THR A 55 -0.50 7.44 7.55
N HIS A 56 -1.02 8.68 7.53
CA HIS A 56 -0.17 9.86 7.71
C HIS A 56 0.46 9.94 9.10
N GLN A 57 -0.11 9.26 10.09
CA GLN A 57 0.34 9.33 11.47
C GLN A 57 1.23 8.18 11.88
N GLU A 58 1.06 7.01 11.27
CA GLU A 58 1.81 5.83 11.71
C GLU A 58 1.98 4.79 10.62
N MET A 59 2.94 3.92 10.85
CA MET A 59 3.13 2.71 10.07
C MET A 59 3.13 1.54 11.03
N ARG A 60 2.33 0.51 10.73
CA ARG A 60 2.29 -0.73 11.49
C ARG A 60 2.61 -1.90 10.60
N LEU A 61 3.41 -2.81 11.14
CA LEU A 61 3.74 -4.05 10.45
C LEU A 61 3.56 -5.18 11.48
N GLU A 62 2.58 -6.03 11.24
CA GLU A 62 2.21 -7.07 12.20
C GLU A 62 2.17 -8.45 11.54
N PRO A 63 2.58 -9.51 12.26
CA PRO A 63 2.44 -10.86 11.74
C PRO A 63 0.99 -11.29 11.68
N ILE A 64 0.66 -12.06 10.64
CA ILE A 64 -0.67 -12.66 10.49
C ILE A 64 -0.50 -14.14 10.13
N THR A 65 -1.58 -14.91 10.27
CA THR A 65 -1.53 -16.36 10.05
C THR A 65 -1.49 -16.70 8.58
N GLU A 66 -2.32 -16.04 7.78
CA GLU A 66 -2.44 -16.25 6.34
C GLU A 66 -2.70 -14.93 5.64
N GLY A 67 -2.34 -14.85 4.38
CA GLY A 67 -2.59 -13.68 3.58
C GLY A 67 -2.60 -13.99 2.10
N GLN A 68 -2.71 -12.93 1.32
CA GLN A 68 -2.67 -12.96 -0.13
C GLN A 68 -1.90 -11.71 -0.55
N LYS A 69 -0.99 -11.85 -1.50
CA LYS A 69 -0.17 -10.71 -1.93
C LYS A 69 -1.06 -9.67 -2.60
N VAL A 70 -1.39 -8.62 -1.86
CA VAL A 70 -2.18 -7.50 -2.35
C VAL A 70 -1.81 -6.25 -1.58
N VAL A 71 -1.78 -5.12 -2.27
CA VAL A 71 -1.64 -3.81 -1.66
C VAL A 71 -2.88 -3.01 -2.05
N ILE A 72 -3.51 -2.39 -1.05
CA ILE A 72 -4.73 -1.62 -1.24
C ILE A 72 -4.43 -0.17 -0.87
N VAL A 73 -4.68 0.74 -1.81
CA VAL A 73 -4.54 2.18 -1.59
C VAL A 73 -5.93 2.76 -1.44
N ILE A 74 -6.20 3.40 -0.31
CA ILE A 74 -7.52 3.91 0.04
C ILE A 74 -7.46 5.44 0.16
N GLY A 75 -8.40 6.13 -0.47
CA GLY A 75 -8.44 7.58 -0.42
C GLY A 75 -9.55 8.18 -1.27
N GLU A 76 -9.38 9.45 -1.62
CA GLU A 76 -10.30 10.20 -2.47
C GLU A 76 -9.54 10.87 -3.61
N ASN A 77 -10.19 10.98 -4.77
CA ASN A 77 -9.59 11.58 -5.96
C ASN A 77 -8.23 10.96 -6.29
N LEU A 78 -8.12 9.66 -6.18
CA LEU A 78 -6.87 8.96 -6.40
C LEU A 78 -6.49 8.97 -7.88
N ASN A 79 -5.23 9.24 -8.15
CA ASN A 79 -4.66 9.15 -9.48
C ASN A 79 -4.12 7.73 -9.66
N GLU A 80 -4.96 6.84 -10.13
CA GLU A 80 -4.63 5.42 -10.27
C GLU A 80 -3.40 5.20 -11.15
N GLN A 81 -3.31 5.92 -12.24
CA GLN A 81 -2.20 5.79 -13.18
C GLN A 81 -0.87 6.16 -12.51
N ARG A 82 -0.84 7.28 -11.80
CA ARG A 82 0.36 7.72 -11.11
C ARG A 82 0.75 6.79 -9.97
N ILE A 83 -0.23 6.39 -9.16
CA ILE A 83 0.02 5.43 -8.06
C ILE A 83 0.55 4.12 -8.64
N GLY A 84 -0.03 3.65 -9.74
CA GLY A 84 0.42 2.43 -10.41
C GLY A 84 1.88 2.47 -10.85
N THR A 85 2.39 3.65 -11.24
CA THR A 85 3.80 3.77 -11.64
C THR A 85 4.75 3.48 -10.49
N PHE A 86 4.35 3.78 -9.26
CA PHE A 86 5.18 3.50 -8.09
C PHE A 86 5.26 1.99 -7.79
N PHE A 87 4.28 1.22 -8.22
CA PHE A 87 4.25 -0.23 -8.02
C PHE A 87 4.78 -1.03 -9.23
N ALA A 88 5.09 -0.34 -10.28
CA ALA A 88 5.61 -0.98 -11.51
C ALA A 88 7.04 -1.49 -11.35
#